data_c1f29d78c43de9f5a3fef7a5cb848b9c
#
_entry.id   c1f29d78c43de9f5a3fef7a5cb848b9c
#
_cell.length_a   1.000
_cell.length_b   1.000
_cell.length_c   1.000
_cell.angle_alpha   90.00
_cell.angle_beta   90.00
_cell.angle_gamma   90.00
#
_symmetry.space_group_name_H-M   'P 1'
#
loop_
_entity.id
_entity.type
_entity.pdbx_description
1 polymer ?
#
loop_
_entity_poly.entity_id
_entity_poly.type
_entity_poly.pdbx_seq_one_letter_code
_entity_poly.pdbx_strand_id
1 'polypeptide(L)'
;MRVLFTTIFMLLVCATLSAQQDMSFDEALGAMLAQNHALESQRHMADAAYDDMRAARGLRWPQVNVIGSYTLLQRSIDIDLGGPKGVVTNYIESLIKDGVANGILSSGAASLIAQGLAPIVGSDWRYTLQKRSVGAVGVTLAMPIYAGGRINLANRVARLQLEAAGLNFDATKSHLLTELVERYYGVIVAHEVVNVRREVVAATHRHLADAEAMEAEGIVAHSVVLYLSYRLSEAKSELSDAESRALIAERALDALVGHNGVNPSDRIFLCSDIQAIDYYKDIAIKLNPLLQEADIARNLANEGEKLSRASLLPEVAAMGGAALYSYQLSDMVPRWMVGIGINFKLFDGLASIRRMQAAKSRVEGVDEAAKSARSDIFLLIDKEYYTLVNSLLSVDSSRQAIAFAESYYNSAKEGFVEGITSSSDLMDACAELAASRVEYLNAAYESCKALARLLEATGLSDTFVEYRDRGEVIYVE
;
A
#
# COMPACT_ATOMS: atom_id res chain seq x y z
N MET A 1 -12.86 32.88 42.60
CA MET A 1 -12.02 31.97 41.76
C MET A 1 -12.76 30.70 41.32
N ARG A 2 -13.60 30.05 42.13
CA ARG A 2 -14.39 28.85 41.70
C ARG A 2 -15.48 29.14 40.66
N VAL A 3 -16.12 30.31 40.70
CA VAL A 3 -17.18 30.70 39.74
C VAL A 3 -16.61 31.04 38.36
N LEU A 4 -15.39 31.59 38.31
CA LEU A 4 -14.72 31.90 37.03
C LEU A 4 -14.24 30.64 36.30
N PHE A 5 -13.85 29.59 37.03
CA PHE A 5 -13.43 28.30 36.44
C PHE A 5 -14.63 27.50 35.90
N THR A 6 -15.78 27.57 36.52
CA THR A 6 -17.00 26.90 36.03
C THR A 6 -17.57 27.58 34.80
N THR A 7 -17.48 28.90 34.67
CA THR A 7 -17.94 29.62 33.45
C THR A 7 -16.99 29.42 32.28
N ILE A 8 -15.66 29.33 32.48
CA ILE A 8 -14.68 29.02 31.42
C ILE A 8 -14.81 27.56 31.00
N PHE A 9 -15.05 26.61 31.90
CA PHE A 9 -15.26 25.20 31.56
C PHE A 9 -16.59 24.98 30.82
N MET A 10 -17.65 25.75 31.18
CA MET A 10 -18.95 25.70 30.48
C MET A 10 -18.89 26.36 29.10
N LEU A 11 -18.03 27.38 28.88
CA LEU A 11 -17.75 27.97 27.56
C LEU A 11 -16.86 27.06 26.67
N LEU A 12 -15.96 26.27 27.25
CA LEU A 12 -15.15 25.29 26.50
C LEU A 12 -15.97 24.04 26.11
N VAL A 13 -16.99 23.67 26.86
CA VAL A 13 -17.87 22.53 26.53
C VAL A 13 -18.93 22.90 25.47
N CYS A 14 -19.30 24.19 25.37
CA CYS A 14 -20.18 24.66 24.26
C CYS A 14 -19.50 24.81 22.88
N ALA A 15 -18.17 24.72 22.82
CA ALA A 15 -17.45 24.88 21.54
C ALA A 15 -17.30 23.56 20.73
N THR A 16 -17.93 22.47 21.18
CA THR A 16 -17.97 21.19 20.45
C THR A 16 -19.35 20.84 19.90
N LEU A 17 -20.21 21.81 19.68
CA LEU A 17 -21.29 21.68 18.72
C LEU A 17 -20.58 21.70 17.36
N SER A 18 -20.43 20.53 16.73
CA SER A 18 -20.02 20.40 15.34
C SER A 18 -20.99 21.25 14.52
N ALA A 19 -20.61 22.48 14.23
CA ALA A 19 -21.34 23.28 13.27
C ALA A 19 -21.28 22.50 11.97
N GLN A 20 -22.42 22.17 11.40
CA GLN A 20 -22.53 21.61 10.07
C GLN A 20 -21.81 22.58 9.14
N GLN A 21 -20.74 22.13 8.49
CA GLN A 21 -19.91 22.96 7.64
C GLN A 21 -20.30 22.69 6.19
N ASP A 22 -20.93 23.68 5.57
CA ASP A 22 -21.16 23.61 4.13
C ASP A 22 -19.80 23.56 3.42
N MET A 23 -19.60 22.55 2.60
CA MET A 23 -18.33 22.28 1.94
C MET A 23 -18.57 21.94 0.47
N SER A 24 -17.90 22.63 -0.42
CA SER A 24 -17.90 22.31 -1.84
C SER A 24 -17.11 21.04 -2.12
N PHE A 25 -17.33 20.44 -3.28
CA PHE A 25 -16.57 19.24 -3.70
C PHE A 25 -15.05 19.50 -3.71
N ASP A 26 -14.63 20.68 -4.17
CA ASP A 26 -13.20 21.04 -4.23
C ASP A 26 -12.58 21.19 -2.84
N GLU A 27 -13.32 21.75 -1.89
CA GLU A 27 -12.88 21.85 -0.49
C GLU A 27 -12.80 20.45 0.16
N ALA A 28 -13.80 19.59 -0.09
CA ALA A 28 -13.81 18.22 0.39
C ALA A 28 -12.65 17.40 -0.22
N LEU A 29 -12.37 17.59 -1.51
CA LEU A 29 -11.22 16.96 -2.19
C LEU A 29 -9.90 17.44 -1.56
N GLY A 30 -9.74 18.74 -1.35
CA GLY A 30 -8.55 19.29 -0.72
C GLY A 30 -8.34 18.77 0.70
N ALA A 31 -9.39 18.70 1.51
CA ALA A 31 -9.35 18.16 2.88
C ALA A 31 -9.00 16.67 2.89
N MET A 32 -9.64 15.87 2.04
CA MET A 32 -9.35 14.44 1.89
C MET A 32 -7.89 14.20 1.49
N LEU A 33 -7.38 14.89 0.48
CA LEU A 33 -5.99 14.74 0.02
C LEU A 33 -4.97 15.14 1.09
N ALA A 34 -5.32 16.07 1.99
CA ALA A 34 -4.44 16.54 3.06
C ALA A 34 -4.43 15.61 4.29
N GLN A 35 -5.50 14.86 4.56
CA GLN A 35 -5.69 14.15 5.84
C GLN A 35 -5.95 12.65 5.70
N ASN A 36 -6.11 12.12 4.47
CA ASN A 36 -6.45 10.72 4.29
C ASN A 36 -5.26 9.80 4.62
N HIS A 37 -5.46 8.92 5.59
CA HIS A 37 -4.43 8.00 6.07
C HIS A 37 -3.99 6.95 5.04
N ALA A 38 -4.86 6.56 4.10
CA ALA A 38 -4.49 5.61 3.06
C ALA A 38 -3.51 6.26 2.07
N LEU A 39 -3.74 7.52 1.71
CA LEU A 39 -2.85 8.28 0.83
C LEU A 39 -1.50 8.56 1.52
N GLU A 40 -1.50 8.94 2.80
CA GLU A 40 -0.28 9.17 3.58
C GLU A 40 0.52 7.87 3.76
N SER A 41 -0.16 6.73 3.93
CA SER A 41 0.49 5.41 3.93
C SER A 41 1.23 5.14 2.61
N GLN A 42 0.60 5.39 1.46
CA GLN A 42 1.26 5.20 0.15
C GLN A 42 2.42 6.17 -0.05
N ARG A 43 2.32 7.39 0.45
CA ARG A 43 3.42 8.36 0.44
C ARG A 43 4.64 7.84 1.20
N HIS A 44 4.43 7.33 2.41
CA HIS A 44 5.52 6.72 3.19
C HIS A 44 6.11 5.48 2.52
N MET A 45 5.29 4.68 1.80
CA MET A 45 5.80 3.55 1.02
C MET A 45 6.67 4.01 -0.17
N ALA A 46 6.30 5.12 -0.82
CA ALA A 46 7.12 5.71 -1.88
C ALA A 46 8.43 6.29 -1.31
N ASP A 47 8.41 6.94 -0.14
CA ASP A 47 9.61 7.42 0.56
C ASP A 47 10.52 6.24 0.94
N ALA A 48 9.97 5.14 1.44
CA ALA A 48 10.73 3.93 1.75
C ALA A 48 11.37 3.34 0.49
N ALA A 49 10.65 3.25 -0.61
CA ALA A 49 11.20 2.77 -1.89
C ALA A 49 12.31 3.70 -2.43
N TYR A 50 12.20 5.01 -2.18
CA TYR A 50 13.26 5.98 -2.51
C TYR A 50 14.53 5.72 -1.70
N ASP A 51 14.41 5.47 -0.40
CA ASP A 51 15.55 5.16 0.44
C ASP A 51 16.16 3.79 0.12
N ASP A 52 15.35 2.80 -0.22
CA ASP A 52 15.80 1.49 -0.72
C ASP A 52 16.60 1.64 -2.04
N MET A 53 16.14 2.50 -2.94
CA MET A 53 16.88 2.81 -4.17
C MET A 53 18.23 3.48 -3.85
N ARG A 54 18.29 4.34 -2.85
CA ARG A 54 19.58 4.94 -2.38
C ARG A 54 20.45 3.89 -1.71
N ALA A 55 19.89 2.99 -0.92
CA ALA A 55 20.61 1.88 -0.30
C ALA A 55 21.21 0.93 -1.36
N ALA A 56 20.47 0.62 -2.43
CA ALA A 56 20.97 -0.17 -3.54
C ALA A 56 22.18 0.46 -4.24
N ARG A 57 22.26 1.80 -4.32
CA ARG A 57 23.45 2.51 -4.81
C ARG A 57 24.66 2.31 -3.90
N GLY A 58 24.41 2.15 -2.61
CA GLY A 58 25.43 1.88 -1.58
C GLY A 58 26.16 0.54 -1.78
N LEU A 59 25.58 -0.44 -2.49
CA LEU A 59 26.21 -1.73 -2.75
C LEU A 59 27.54 -1.66 -3.53
N ARG A 60 27.84 -0.53 -4.16
CA ARG A 60 29.13 -0.30 -4.86
C ARG A 60 30.24 0.15 -3.92
N TRP A 61 29.91 0.61 -2.73
CA TRP A 61 30.88 1.16 -1.78
C TRP A 61 31.51 0.06 -0.94
N PRO A 62 32.74 0.29 -0.44
CA PRO A 62 33.36 -0.63 0.49
C PRO A 62 32.50 -0.81 1.74
N GLN A 63 32.34 -2.06 2.17
CA GLN A 63 31.71 -2.40 3.43
C GLN A 63 32.78 -2.57 4.49
N VAL A 64 32.63 -1.89 5.60
CA VAL A 64 33.54 -1.94 6.76
C VAL A 64 32.79 -2.58 7.91
N ASN A 65 33.31 -3.69 8.42
CA ASN A 65 32.71 -4.41 9.53
C ASN A 65 33.71 -4.55 10.67
N VAL A 66 33.26 -4.44 11.90
CA VAL A 66 34.03 -4.80 13.10
C VAL A 66 33.61 -6.21 13.49
N ILE A 67 34.59 -7.10 13.63
CA ILE A 67 34.38 -8.51 14.00
C ILE A 67 35.15 -8.77 15.28
N GLY A 68 34.47 -9.31 16.29
CA GLY A 68 35.07 -9.80 17.53
C GLY A 68 34.86 -11.30 17.67
N SER A 69 35.92 -12.02 18.04
CA SER A 69 35.83 -13.45 18.34
C SER A 69 36.62 -13.79 19.59
N TYR A 70 36.11 -14.70 20.39
CA TYR A 70 36.83 -15.38 21.47
C TYR A 70 36.63 -16.87 21.34
N THR A 71 37.74 -17.60 21.21
CA THR A 71 37.71 -19.02 20.97
C THR A 71 38.49 -19.75 22.06
N LEU A 72 37.94 -20.81 22.61
CA LEU A 72 38.59 -21.70 23.54
C LEU A 72 38.89 -23.01 22.82
N LEU A 73 40.14 -23.32 22.63
CA LEU A 73 40.60 -24.58 22.04
C LEU A 73 40.64 -25.67 23.11
N GLN A 74 40.49 -26.93 22.72
CA GLN A 74 40.62 -28.06 23.63
C GLN A 74 42.00 -28.13 24.28
N ARG A 75 43.07 -27.79 23.52
CA ARG A 75 44.48 -27.72 23.96
C ARG A 75 45.20 -26.64 23.19
N SER A 76 46.38 -26.23 23.73
CA SER A 76 47.32 -25.39 22.95
C SER A 76 47.82 -26.14 21.71
N ILE A 77 48.23 -25.39 20.70
CA ILE A 77 48.90 -25.93 19.52
C ILE A 77 50.38 -25.70 19.71
N ASP A 78 51.12 -26.82 19.97
CA ASP A 78 52.53 -26.76 20.27
C ASP A 78 53.33 -27.52 19.17
N ILE A 79 54.49 -27.03 18.78
CA ILE A 79 55.47 -27.79 18.03
C ILE A 79 56.44 -28.41 19.01
N ASP A 80 56.52 -29.72 19.01
CA ASP A 80 57.50 -30.46 19.80
C ASP A 80 58.77 -30.68 18.97
N LEU A 81 59.84 -30.01 19.37
CA LEU A 81 61.17 -30.13 18.79
C LEU A 81 62.03 -31.13 19.54
N GLY A 82 61.44 -32.02 20.36
CA GLY A 82 62.15 -33.02 21.12
C GLY A 82 62.97 -34.00 20.27
N GLY A 83 62.45 -34.36 19.07
CA GLY A 83 63.22 -35.17 18.13
C GLY A 83 64.52 -34.52 17.63
N PRO A 84 64.48 -33.33 17.06
CA PRO A 84 65.71 -32.54 16.74
C PRO A 84 66.59 -32.28 17.94
N LYS A 85 66.00 -32.01 19.13
CA LYS A 85 66.75 -31.84 20.35
C LYS A 85 67.55 -33.12 20.69
N GLY A 86 66.93 -34.28 20.65
CA GLY A 86 67.55 -35.54 20.91
C GLY A 86 68.75 -35.82 19.98
N VAL A 87 68.61 -35.49 18.67
CA VAL A 87 69.70 -35.62 17.71
C VAL A 87 70.87 -34.70 18.09
N VAL A 88 70.58 -33.45 18.41
CA VAL A 88 71.65 -32.45 18.77
C VAL A 88 72.30 -32.83 20.08
N THR A 89 71.55 -33.22 21.10
CA THR A 89 72.07 -33.64 22.40
C THR A 89 72.94 -34.88 22.31
N ASN A 90 72.48 -35.91 21.64
CA ASN A 90 73.22 -37.18 21.43
C ASN A 90 74.53 -36.90 20.66
N TYR A 91 74.48 -36.04 19.65
CA TYR A 91 75.69 -35.65 18.90
C TYR A 91 76.68 -34.87 19.78
N ILE A 92 76.25 -33.92 20.58
CA ILE A 92 77.11 -33.22 21.53
C ILE A 92 77.68 -34.17 22.58
N GLU A 93 76.89 -35.03 23.13
CA GLU A 93 77.35 -36.08 24.09
C GLU A 93 78.40 -37.00 23.47
N SER A 94 78.21 -37.42 22.20
CA SER A 94 79.20 -38.24 21.51
C SER A 94 80.51 -37.49 21.28
N LEU A 95 80.46 -36.20 20.87
CA LEU A 95 81.65 -35.37 20.69
C LEU A 95 82.44 -35.18 21.99
N ILE A 96 81.76 -34.95 23.10
CA ILE A 96 82.38 -34.85 24.45
C ILE A 96 83.05 -36.18 24.83
N LYS A 97 82.32 -37.29 24.68
CA LYS A 97 82.82 -38.60 24.99
C LYS A 97 84.02 -39.03 24.16
N ASP A 98 83.96 -38.77 22.83
CA ASP A 98 85.03 -39.03 21.91
C ASP A 98 86.25 -38.14 22.17
N GLY A 99 86.04 -36.85 22.53
CA GLY A 99 87.06 -35.92 22.92
C GLY A 99 87.83 -36.35 24.17
N VAL A 100 87.10 -36.92 25.12
CA VAL A 100 87.73 -37.48 26.35
C VAL A 100 88.44 -38.79 26.03
N ALA A 101 87.87 -39.69 25.26
CA ALA A 101 88.45 -40.99 24.90
C ALA A 101 89.76 -40.84 24.09
N ASN A 102 89.81 -39.83 23.26
CA ASN A 102 90.99 -39.52 22.41
C ASN A 102 91.99 -38.62 23.10
N GLY A 103 91.83 -38.29 24.40
CA GLY A 103 92.78 -37.46 25.14
C GLY A 103 92.83 -35.93 24.75
N ILE A 104 91.84 -35.47 23.95
CA ILE A 104 91.75 -34.08 23.47
C ILE A 104 91.10 -33.21 24.54
N LEU A 105 90.24 -33.76 25.42
CA LEU A 105 89.54 -33.10 26.51
C LEU A 105 89.91 -33.78 27.82
N SER A 106 90.25 -33.02 28.84
CA SER A 106 90.33 -33.59 30.22
C SER A 106 88.99 -33.82 30.78
N SER A 107 88.82 -34.81 31.71
CA SER A 107 87.52 -35.14 32.34
C SER A 107 86.94 -33.91 33.06
N GLY A 108 87.79 -33.01 33.60
CA GLY A 108 87.37 -31.74 34.20
C GLY A 108 86.83 -30.74 33.21
N ALA A 109 87.48 -30.63 32.02
CA ALA A 109 86.96 -29.77 30.93
C ALA A 109 85.68 -30.32 30.35
N ALA A 110 85.54 -31.61 30.20
CA ALA A 110 84.29 -32.28 29.72
C ALA A 110 83.11 -32.05 30.68
N SER A 111 83.38 -32.08 31.98
CA SER A 111 82.33 -31.84 32.99
C SER A 111 81.92 -30.37 33.01
N LEU A 112 82.82 -29.41 32.78
CA LEU A 112 82.46 -27.98 32.67
C LEU A 112 81.62 -27.69 31.41
N ILE A 113 81.97 -28.31 30.26
CA ILE A 113 81.19 -28.19 29.02
C ILE A 113 79.78 -28.81 29.21
N ALA A 114 79.73 -29.99 29.84
CA ALA A 114 78.44 -30.61 30.13
C ALA A 114 77.56 -29.79 31.07
N GLN A 115 78.12 -29.18 32.10
CA GLN A 115 77.48 -28.23 33.00
C GLN A 115 77.01 -26.95 32.28
N GLY A 116 77.82 -26.44 31.39
CA GLY A 116 77.49 -25.25 30.59
C GLY A 116 76.33 -25.51 29.58
N LEU A 117 76.23 -26.76 29.12
CA LEU A 117 75.17 -27.18 28.17
C LEU A 117 73.92 -27.69 28.87
N ALA A 118 74.00 -28.05 30.16
CA ALA A 118 72.89 -28.59 30.92
C ALA A 118 71.61 -27.73 30.85
N PRO A 119 71.61 -26.41 30.89
CA PRO A 119 70.44 -25.56 30.73
C PRO A 119 69.81 -25.70 29.33
N ILE A 120 70.60 -25.90 28.28
CA ILE A 120 70.11 -26.06 26.91
C ILE A 120 69.54 -27.46 26.71
N VAL A 121 70.27 -28.44 27.18
CA VAL A 121 69.85 -29.85 27.09
C VAL A 121 68.65 -30.16 28.01
N GLY A 122 68.60 -29.48 29.19
CA GLY A 122 67.46 -29.63 30.14
C GLY A 122 66.22 -28.83 29.78
N SER A 123 66.31 -27.83 28.93
CA SER A 123 65.16 -27.03 28.54
C SER A 123 64.13 -27.82 27.73
N ASP A 124 62.90 -27.48 27.84
CA ASP A 124 61.79 -28.05 27.03
C ASP A 124 61.78 -27.31 25.64
N TRP A 125 62.10 -28.06 24.55
CA TRP A 125 62.07 -27.55 23.17
C TRP A 125 60.68 -27.64 22.58
N ARG A 126 59.68 -27.20 23.37
CA ARG A 126 58.29 -27.11 22.94
C ARG A 126 57.95 -25.64 22.69
N TYR A 127 57.58 -25.32 21.47
CA TYR A 127 57.19 -23.95 21.09
C TYR A 127 55.68 -23.91 20.93
N THR A 128 55.02 -23.10 21.79
CA THR A 128 53.56 -22.92 21.70
C THR A 128 53.22 -21.95 20.57
N LEU A 129 52.65 -22.51 19.50
CA LEU A 129 52.17 -21.71 18.35
C LEU A 129 50.95 -20.91 18.69
N GLN A 130 49.98 -21.54 19.36
CA GLN A 130 48.75 -20.94 19.76
C GLN A 130 48.33 -21.37 21.15
N LYS A 131 48.07 -20.45 22.04
CA LYS A 131 47.53 -20.72 23.36
C LYS A 131 46.10 -21.23 23.31
N ARG A 132 45.66 -21.93 24.36
CA ARG A 132 44.32 -22.53 24.44
C ARG A 132 43.19 -21.49 24.28
N SER A 133 43.32 -20.31 24.86
CA SER A 133 42.35 -19.22 24.72
C SER A 133 42.88 -18.19 23.78
N VAL A 134 42.08 -17.78 22.81
CA VAL A 134 42.44 -16.74 21.84
C VAL A 134 41.25 -15.82 21.59
N GLY A 135 41.53 -14.54 21.62
CA GLY A 135 40.53 -13.52 21.32
C GLY A 135 41.11 -12.52 20.31
N ALA A 136 40.26 -12.01 19.46
CA ALA A 136 40.63 -10.94 18.54
C ALA A 136 39.43 -10.04 18.25
N VAL A 137 39.71 -8.76 18.16
CA VAL A 137 38.79 -7.75 17.60
C VAL A 137 39.50 -7.15 16.39
N GLY A 138 38.82 -7.14 15.26
CA GLY A 138 39.38 -6.65 14.02
C GLY A 138 38.37 -5.89 13.18
N VAL A 139 38.89 -5.18 12.21
CA VAL A 139 38.13 -4.50 11.15
C VAL A 139 38.33 -5.28 9.86
N THR A 140 37.24 -5.53 9.15
CA THR A 140 37.25 -6.11 7.80
C THR A 140 36.71 -5.11 6.81
N LEU A 141 37.32 -5.05 5.64
CA LEU A 141 36.87 -4.29 4.47
C LEU A 141 36.58 -5.25 3.34
N ALA A 142 35.42 -5.09 2.72
CA ALA A 142 35.06 -5.81 1.50
C ALA A 142 34.52 -4.82 0.47
N MET A 143 35.07 -4.84 -0.75
CA MET A 143 34.63 -3.97 -1.85
C MET A 143 34.45 -4.83 -3.10
N PRO A 144 33.20 -4.91 -3.66
CA PRO A 144 32.98 -5.64 -4.90
C PRO A 144 33.63 -4.88 -6.07
N ILE A 145 34.55 -5.52 -6.77
CA ILE A 145 35.17 -5.01 -8.02
C ILE A 145 34.31 -5.40 -9.21
N TYR A 146 33.89 -6.66 -9.22
CA TYR A 146 33.03 -7.22 -10.27
C TYR A 146 32.09 -8.27 -9.65
N ALA A 147 30.80 -8.08 -9.82
CA ALA A 147 29.76 -8.96 -9.28
C ALA A 147 28.86 -9.55 -10.41
N GLY A 148 29.41 -9.84 -11.57
CA GLY A 148 28.63 -10.36 -12.70
C GLY A 148 27.50 -9.44 -13.16
N GLY A 149 27.59 -8.12 -12.89
CA GLY A 149 26.52 -7.15 -13.19
C GLY A 149 25.39 -7.08 -12.14
N ARG A 150 25.40 -7.92 -11.09
CA ARG A 150 24.31 -7.99 -10.08
C ARG A 150 24.05 -6.67 -9.37
N ILE A 151 25.07 -5.87 -9.09
CA ILE A 151 24.91 -4.55 -8.46
C ILE A 151 24.16 -3.59 -9.39
N ASN A 152 24.46 -3.62 -10.69
CA ASN A 152 23.73 -2.80 -11.66
C ASN A 152 22.27 -3.25 -11.80
N LEU A 153 22.03 -4.57 -11.79
CA LEU A 153 20.70 -5.16 -11.81
C LEU A 153 19.90 -4.76 -10.55
N ALA A 154 20.50 -4.91 -9.36
CA ALA A 154 19.88 -4.50 -8.10
C ALA A 154 19.49 -3.01 -8.12
N ASN A 155 20.35 -2.14 -8.64
CA ASN A 155 20.04 -0.72 -8.79
C ASN A 155 18.89 -0.44 -9.79
N ARG A 156 18.77 -1.24 -10.85
CA ARG A 156 17.64 -1.12 -11.78
C ARG A 156 16.34 -1.62 -11.16
N VAL A 157 16.39 -2.75 -10.47
CA VAL A 157 15.26 -3.30 -9.74
C VAL A 157 14.74 -2.29 -8.70
N ALA A 158 15.63 -1.73 -7.87
CA ALA A 158 15.23 -0.73 -6.88
C ALA A 158 14.63 0.54 -7.50
N ARG A 159 15.09 0.94 -8.70
CA ARG A 159 14.49 2.07 -9.43
C ARG A 159 13.10 1.73 -9.95
N LEU A 160 12.89 0.53 -10.51
CA LEU A 160 11.57 0.07 -10.96
C LEU A 160 10.60 -0.08 -9.78
N GLN A 161 11.08 -0.49 -8.61
CA GLN A 161 10.27 -0.55 -7.39
C GLN A 161 9.84 0.84 -6.91
N LEU A 162 10.72 1.85 -7.00
CA LEU A 162 10.35 3.24 -6.73
C LEU A 162 9.29 3.75 -7.70
N GLU A 163 9.43 3.44 -8.99
CA GLU A 163 8.46 3.82 -10.01
C GLU A 163 7.10 3.15 -9.74
N ALA A 164 7.08 1.85 -9.39
CA ALA A 164 5.87 1.14 -9.00
C ALA A 164 5.21 1.76 -7.75
N ALA A 165 6.00 2.16 -6.74
CA ALA A 165 5.46 2.82 -5.55
C ALA A 165 4.82 4.19 -5.87
N GLY A 166 5.37 4.93 -6.84
CA GLY A 166 4.75 6.15 -7.36
C GLY A 166 3.40 5.87 -8.03
N LEU A 167 3.33 4.85 -8.89
CA LEU A 167 2.07 4.46 -9.54
C LEU A 167 1.00 3.99 -8.54
N ASN A 168 1.40 3.29 -7.48
CA ASN A 168 0.48 2.88 -6.41
C ASN A 168 -0.08 4.09 -5.64
N PHE A 169 0.73 5.14 -5.44
CA PHE A 169 0.26 6.40 -4.89
C PHE A 169 -0.78 7.06 -5.81
N ASP A 170 -0.50 7.15 -7.11
CA ASP A 170 -1.40 7.74 -8.10
C ASP A 170 -2.70 6.92 -8.24
N ALA A 171 -2.62 5.59 -8.24
CA ALA A 171 -3.79 4.70 -8.26
C ALA A 171 -4.66 4.90 -7.00
N THR A 172 -4.05 4.98 -5.83
CA THR A 172 -4.76 5.24 -4.57
C THR A 172 -5.42 6.61 -4.57
N LYS A 173 -4.74 7.65 -5.07
CA LYS A 173 -5.31 9.00 -5.22
C LYS A 173 -6.53 8.98 -6.14
N SER A 174 -6.43 8.32 -7.30
CA SER A 174 -7.52 8.18 -8.27
C SER A 174 -8.73 7.45 -7.66
N HIS A 175 -8.49 6.36 -6.95
CA HIS A 175 -9.54 5.61 -6.26
C HIS A 175 -10.24 6.44 -5.18
N LEU A 176 -9.49 7.15 -4.35
CA LEU A 176 -10.05 8.03 -3.32
C LEU A 176 -10.89 9.18 -3.92
N LEU A 177 -10.50 9.69 -5.08
CA LEU A 177 -11.30 10.70 -5.79
C LEU A 177 -12.63 10.10 -6.26
N THR A 178 -12.63 8.91 -6.85
CA THR A 178 -13.87 8.20 -7.22
C THR A 178 -14.74 7.93 -6.00
N GLU A 179 -14.15 7.47 -4.89
CA GLU A 179 -14.85 7.26 -3.63
C GLU A 179 -15.43 8.56 -3.06
N LEU A 180 -14.73 9.68 -3.19
CA LEU A 180 -15.23 10.99 -2.79
C LEU A 180 -16.45 11.38 -3.64
N VAL A 181 -16.40 11.19 -4.96
CA VAL A 181 -17.55 11.46 -5.85
C VAL A 181 -18.76 10.64 -5.39
N GLU A 182 -18.57 9.33 -5.16
CA GLU A 182 -19.65 8.46 -4.73
C GLU A 182 -20.26 8.91 -3.38
N ARG A 183 -19.45 9.23 -2.39
CA ARG A 183 -19.94 9.60 -1.07
C ARG A 183 -20.51 11.01 -1.03
N TYR A 184 -19.86 11.98 -1.68
CA TYR A 184 -20.29 13.38 -1.70
C TYR A 184 -21.66 13.54 -2.40
N TYR A 185 -21.79 13.04 -3.63
CA TYR A 185 -23.06 13.07 -4.35
C TYR A 185 -24.08 12.09 -3.77
N GLY A 186 -23.64 11.03 -3.13
CA GLY A 186 -24.50 10.11 -2.40
C GLY A 186 -25.21 10.78 -1.21
N VAL A 187 -24.55 11.68 -0.48
CA VAL A 187 -25.19 12.48 0.58
C VAL A 187 -26.22 13.42 0.00
N ILE A 188 -25.90 14.11 -1.11
CA ILE A 188 -26.86 15.02 -1.78
C ILE A 188 -28.14 14.27 -2.16
N VAL A 189 -28.01 13.11 -2.82
CA VAL A 189 -29.16 12.29 -3.19
C VAL A 189 -29.94 11.79 -1.99
N ALA A 190 -29.25 11.35 -0.94
CA ALA A 190 -29.90 10.89 0.28
C ALA A 190 -30.74 11.99 0.94
N HIS A 191 -30.25 13.23 0.96
CA HIS A 191 -31.03 14.39 1.46
C HIS A 191 -32.23 14.69 0.58
N GLU A 192 -32.10 14.64 -0.75
CA GLU A 192 -33.22 14.87 -1.66
C GLU A 192 -34.28 13.76 -1.54
N VAL A 193 -33.88 12.51 -1.34
CA VAL A 193 -34.81 11.40 -1.06
C VAL A 193 -35.56 11.65 0.27
N VAL A 194 -34.89 12.15 1.30
CA VAL A 194 -35.57 12.54 2.56
C VAL A 194 -36.59 13.65 2.30
N ASN A 195 -36.27 14.64 1.45
CA ASN A 195 -37.21 15.70 1.10
C ASN A 195 -38.45 15.15 0.38
N VAL A 196 -38.25 14.27 -0.62
CA VAL A 196 -39.37 13.59 -1.29
C VAL A 196 -40.24 12.80 -0.29
N ARG A 197 -39.64 12.07 0.64
CA ARG A 197 -40.41 11.31 1.66
C ARG A 197 -41.16 12.22 2.64
N ARG A 198 -40.59 13.36 3.00
CA ARG A 198 -41.29 14.39 3.81
C ARG A 198 -42.52 14.96 3.09
N GLU A 199 -42.41 15.21 1.78
CA GLU A 199 -43.54 15.65 0.96
C GLU A 199 -44.64 14.60 0.92
N VAL A 200 -44.31 13.31 0.77
CA VAL A 200 -45.30 12.20 0.82
C VAL A 200 -46.00 12.17 2.17
N VAL A 201 -45.30 12.25 3.27
CA VAL A 201 -45.89 12.31 4.62
C VAL A 201 -46.85 13.49 4.74
N ALA A 202 -46.41 14.69 4.30
CA ALA A 202 -47.25 15.89 4.35
C ALA A 202 -48.48 15.79 3.44
N ALA A 203 -48.35 15.20 2.25
CA ALA A 203 -49.48 14.96 1.34
C ALA A 203 -50.46 13.96 1.95
N THR A 204 -49.99 12.81 2.42
CA THR A 204 -50.82 11.77 3.03
C THR A 204 -51.53 12.28 4.29
N HIS A 205 -50.87 13.10 5.09
CA HIS A 205 -51.51 13.74 6.25
C HIS A 205 -52.66 14.68 5.86
N ARG A 206 -52.51 15.47 4.77
CA ARG A 206 -53.58 16.34 4.23
C ARG A 206 -54.73 15.47 3.70
N HIS A 207 -54.47 14.42 2.94
CA HIS A 207 -55.50 13.51 2.42
C HIS A 207 -56.25 12.79 3.55
N LEU A 208 -55.59 12.45 4.66
CA LEU A 208 -56.27 11.89 5.82
C LEU A 208 -57.20 12.94 6.46
N ALA A 209 -56.77 14.17 6.65
CA ALA A 209 -57.62 15.25 7.20
C ALA A 209 -58.81 15.55 6.30
N ASP A 210 -58.64 15.54 4.96
CA ASP A 210 -59.73 15.71 4.02
C ASP A 210 -60.76 14.55 4.15
N ALA A 211 -60.27 13.31 4.26
CA ALA A 211 -61.11 12.12 4.41
C ALA A 211 -61.87 12.13 5.79
N GLU A 212 -61.25 12.57 6.86
CA GLU A 212 -61.90 12.74 8.18
C GLU A 212 -63.03 13.76 8.11
N ALA A 213 -62.83 14.89 7.41
CA ALA A 213 -63.89 15.85 7.14
C ALA A 213 -65.02 15.30 6.31
N MET A 214 -64.72 14.54 5.23
CA MET A 214 -65.69 13.89 4.38
C MET A 214 -66.46 12.77 5.13
N GLU A 215 -65.85 12.05 6.04
CA GLU A 215 -66.49 11.07 6.90
C GLU A 215 -67.52 11.75 7.83
N ALA A 216 -67.16 12.89 8.45
CA ALA A 216 -68.04 13.67 9.33
C ALA A 216 -69.29 14.13 8.59
N GLU A 217 -69.19 14.42 7.26
CA GLU A 217 -70.34 14.76 6.40
C GLU A 217 -71.06 13.54 5.81
N GLY A 218 -70.57 12.32 6.11
CA GLY A 218 -71.16 11.07 5.62
C GLY A 218 -70.84 10.79 4.15
N ILE A 219 -69.87 11.45 3.51
CA ILE A 219 -69.50 11.32 2.11
C ILE A 219 -68.66 10.07 1.88
N VAL A 220 -67.73 9.72 2.80
CA VAL A 220 -66.90 8.54 2.73
C VAL A 220 -67.12 7.60 3.90
N ALA A 221 -66.79 6.33 3.75
CA ALA A 221 -66.88 5.33 4.79
C ALA A 221 -65.67 5.42 5.76
N HIS A 222 -65.88 5.06 7.04
CA HIS A 222 -64.80 4.98 8.04
C HIS A 222 -63.61 4.14 7.63
N SER A 223 -63.80 3.13 6.77
CA SER A 223 -62.72 2.32 6.20
C SER A 223 -61.71 3.12 5.37
N VAL A 224 -62.13 4.24 4.75
CA VAL A 224 -61.23 5.15 4.01
C VAL A 224 -60.28 5.87 4.95
N VAL A 225 -60.82 6.38 6.09
CA VAL A 225 -60.00 7.03 7.12
C VAL A 225 -58.99 6.04 7.73
N LEU A 226 -59.43 4.82 8.04
CA LEU A 226 -58.53 3.75 8.51
C LEU A 226 -57.43 3.42 7.50
N TYR A 227 -57.77 3.32 6.23
CA TYR A 227 -56.80 3.07 5.16
C TYR A 227 -55.77 4.19 5.05
N LEU A 228 -56.18 5.47 5.03
CA LEU A 228 -55.27 6.61 4.97
C LEU A 228 -54.44 6.78 6.22
N SER A 229 -54.98 6.44 7.41
CA SER A 229 -54.21 6.40 8.66
C SER A 229 -53.11 5.33 8.59
N TYR A 230 -53.40 4.15 8.06
CA TYR A 230 -52.38 3.12 7.79
C TYR A 230 -51.29 3.63 6.82
N ARG A 231 -51.70 4.22 5.66
CA ARG A 231 -50.78 4.76 4.67
C ARG A 231 -49.87 5.89 5.26
N LEU A 232 -50.41 6.71 6.15
CA LEU A 232 -49.64 7.72 6.87
C LEU A 232 -48.57 7.10 7.79
N SER A 233 -48.93 6.01 8.47
CA SER A 233 -47.97 5.27 9.31
C SER A 233 -46.82 4.66 8.48
N GLU A 234 -47.18 4.07 7.32
CA GLU A 234 -46.22 3.53 6.37
C GLU A 234 -45.29 4.63 5.82
N ALA A 235 -45.84 5.77 5.36
CA ALA A 235 -45.05 6.91 4.87
C ALA A 235 -44.09 7.46 5.93
N LYS A 236 -44.50 7.52 7.22
CA LYS A 236 -43.62 7.91 8.32
C LYS A 236 -42.48 6.91 8.54
N SER A 237 -42.75 5.62 8.39
CA SER A 237 -41.68 4.59 8.49
C SER A 237 -40.68 4.72 7.34
N GLU A 238 -41.14 4.94 6.11
CA GLU A 238 -40.28 5.16 4.95
C GLU A 238 -39.42 6.43 5.08
N LEU A 239 -39.97 7.50 5.68
CA LEU A 239 -39.21 8.71 5.99
C LEU A 239 -38.12 8.42 7.01
N SER A 240 -38.42 7.71 8.10
CA SER A 240 -37.44 7.34 9.12
C SER A 240 -36.31 6.49 8.55
N ASP A 241 -36.62 5.57 7.62
CA ASP A 241 -35.63 4.77 6.93
C ASP A 241 -34.74 5.64 6.02
N ALA A 242 -35.33 6.59 5.29
CA ALA A 242 -34.58 7.53 4.46
C ALA A 242 -33.64 8.44 5.30
N GLU A 243 -34.13 8.97 6.43
CA GLU A 243 -33.31 9.77 7.37
C GLU A 243 -32.14 8.96 7.95
N SER A 244 -32.36 7.69 8.27
CA SER A 244 -31.32 6.79 8.75
C SER A 244 -30.23 6.55 7.67
N ARG A 245 -30.65 6.34 6.40
CA ARG A 245 -29.72 6.16 5.27
C ARG A 245 -28.92 7.45 5.00
N ALA A 246 -29.56 8.61 5.07
CA ALA A 246 -28.88 9.90 4.92
C ALA A 246 -27.80 10.09 6.01
N LEU A 247 -28.12 9.80 7.27
CA LEU A 247 -27.13 9.84 8.36
C LEU A 247 -25.97 8.90 8.14
N ILE A 248 -26.19 7.69 7.63
CA ILE A 248 -25.11 6.74 7.31
C ILE A 248 -24.23 7.31 6.19
N ALA A 249 -24.83 7.90 5.15
CA ALA A 249 -24.08 8.51 4.04
C ALA A 249 -23.23 9.69 4.53
N GLU A 250 -23.78 10.57 5.38
CA GLU A 250 -23.04 11.68 6.02
C GLU A 250 -21.83 11.17 6.79
N ARG A 251 -22.01 10.14 7.64
CA ARG A 251 -20.91 9.55 8.41
C ARG A 251 -19.84 8.91 7.54
N ALA A 252 -20.25 8.32 6.41
CA ALA A 252 -19.30 7.76 5.46
C ALA A 252 -18.47 8.85 4.77
N LEU A 253 -19.08 9.99 4.42
CA LEU A 253 -18.38 11.15 3.88
C LEU A 253 -17.44 11.78 4.91
N ASP A 254 -17.92 12.01 6.14
CA ASP A 254 -17.12 12.51 7.25
C ASP A 254 -15.84 11.69 7.45
N ALA A 255 -15.96 10.36 7.43
CA ALA A 255 -14.84 9.46 7.61
C ALA A 255 -13.82 9.52 6.47
N LEU A 256 -14.27 9.78 5.23
CA LEU A 256 -13.38 9.90 4.08
C LEU A 256 -12.64 11.24 4.05
N VAL A 257 -13.37 12.33 4.34
CA VAL A 257 -12.84 13.71 4.32
C VAL A 257 -11.97 14.00 5.54
N GLY A 258 -12.20 13.26 6.65
CA GLY A 258 -11.50 13.46 7.93
C GLY A 258 -12.06 14.60 8.77
N HIS A 259 -13.25 15.13 8.40
CA HIS A 259 -13.98 16.18 9.13
C HIS A 259 -15.36 15.68 9.54
N ASN A 260 -15.86 16.13 10.68
CA ASN A 260 -17.21 15.79 11.15
C ASN A 260 -18.21 16.86 10.74
N GLY A 261 -19.40 16.43 10.29
CA GLY A 261 -20.51 17.31 9.95
C GLY A 261 -20.34 18.01 8.59
N VAL A 262 -19.72 17.33 7.64
CA VAL A 262 -19.59 17.81 6.25
C VAL A 262 -20.96 17.81 5.59
N ASN A 263 -21.42 19.01 5.19
CA ASN A 263 -22.64 19.18 4.42
C ASN A 263 -22.30 19.58 2.98
N PRO A 264 -22.56 18.73 1.98
CA PRO A 264 -22.30 19.07 0.59
C PRO A 264 -23.10 20.31 0.16
N SER A 265 -22.37 21.31 -0.39
CA SER A 265 -23.01 22.55 -0.88
C SER A 265 -23.26 22.54 -2.39
N ASP A 266 -22.61 21.64 -3.14
CA ASP A 266 -22.81 21.52 -4.57
C ASP A 266 -24.12 20.81 -4.90
N ARG A 267 -24.48 20.85 -6.17
CA ARG A 267 -25.63 20.14 -6.71
C ARG A 267 -25.18 19.02 -7.64
N ILE A 268 -26.06 18.05 -7.84
CA ILE A 268 -25.84 16.99 -8.83
C ILE A 268 -25.79 17.61 -10.23
N PHE A 269 -24.98 17.05 -11.12
CA PHE A 269 -24.82 17.50 -12.48
C PHE A 269 -24.91 16.35 -13.47
N LEU A 270 -25.23 16.65 -14.71
CA LEU A 270 -25.19 15.73 -15.84
C LEU A 270 -24.14 16.20 -16.84
N CYS A 271 -23.25 15.29 -17.22
CA CYS A 271 -22.29 15.54 -18.28
C CYS A 271 -22.65 14.67 -19.49
N SER A 272 -23.21 15.28 -20.53
CA SER A 272 -23.55 14.63 -21.79
C SER A 272 -22.43 14.72 -22.84
N ASP A 273 -21.43 15.58 -22.64
CA ASP A 273 -20.28 15.75 -23.54
C ASP A 273 -19.20 14.69 -23.25
N ILE A 274 -19.49 13.45 -23.67
CA ILE A 274 -18.57 12.32 -23.53
C ILE A 274 -17.95 11.96 -24.87
N GLN A 275 -16.67 11.61 -24.85
CA GLN A 275 -15.94 11.20 -26.05
C GLN A 275 -16.31 9.75 -26.45
N ALA A 276 -15.93 9.36 -27.67
CA ALA A 276 -16.13 7.97 -28.11
C ALA A 276 -15.31 6.98 -27.24
N ILE A 277 -15.81 5.77 -27.06
CA ILE A 277 -15.23 4.75 -26.21
C ILE A 277 -13.77 4.42 -26.56
N ASP A 278 -13.41 4.45 -27.85
CA ASP A 278 -12.06 4.20 -28.31
C ASP A 278 -11.05 5.25 -27.80
N TYR A 279 -11.48 6.48 -27.63
CA TYR A 279 -10.67 7.54 -27.00
C TYR A 279 -10.23 7.15 -25.59
N TYR A 280 -11.16 6.66 -24.78
CA TYR A 280 -10.88 6.23 -23.41
C TYR A 280 -9.95 5.03 -23.36
N LYS A 281 -10.12 4.04 -24.27
CA LYS A 281 -9.24 2.87 -24.37
C LYS A 281 -7.81 3.26 -24.79
N ASP A 282 -7.66 4.15 -25.74
CA ASP A 282 -6.36 4.62 -26.21
C ASP A 282 -5.59 5.41 -25.14
N ILE A 283 -6.31 6.20 -24.34
CA ILE A 283 -5.73 6.93 -23.21
C ILE A 283 -5.35 5.98 -22.08
N ALA A 284 -6.19 5.02 -21.73
CA ALA A 284 -5.94 4.06 -20.68
C ALA A 284 -4.62 3.30 -20.89
N ILE A 285 -4.27 2.96 -22.14
CA ILE A 285 -2.98 2.32 -22.46
C ILE A 285 -1.79 3.16 -21.98
N LYS A 286 -1.94 4.47 -21.92
CA LYS A 286 -0.84 5.40 -21.61
C LYS A 286 -0.85 5.89 -20.16
N LEU A 287 -2.04 6.11 -19.61
CA LEU A 287 -2.22 6.82 -18.34
C LEU A 287 -2.76 5.94 -17.20
N ASN A 288 -3.38 4.79 -17.50
CA ASN A 288 -3.91 3.95 -16.43
C ASN A 288 -2.76 3.41 -15.56
N PRO A 289 -2.74 3.68 -14.24
CA PRO A 289 -1.65 3.28 -13.35
C PRO A 289 -1.46 1.76 -13.26
N LEU A 290 -2.55 0.97 -13.32
CA LEU A 290 -2.48 -0.49 -13.24
C LEU A 290 -1.85 -1.10 -14.49
N LEU A 291 -2.08 -0.52 -15.69
CA LEU A 291 -1.41 -0.96 -16.91
C LEU A 291 0.07 -0.59 -16.90
N GLN A 292 0.42 0.58 -16.39
CA GLN A 292 1.82 0.97 -16.21
C GLN A 292 2.52 0.08 -15.17
N GLU A 293 1.84 -0.29 -14.09
CA GLU A 293 2.36 -1.23 -13.09
C GLU A 293 2.60 -2.62 -13.69
N ALA A 294 1.71 -3.10 -14.56
CA ALA A 294 1.89 -4.35 -15.29
C ALA A 294 3.15 -4.32 -16.19
N ASP A 295 3.43 -3.19 -16.84
CA ASP A 295 4.66 -3.00 -17.60
C ASP A 295 5.91 -2.96 -16.71
N ILE A 296 5.83 -2.34 -15.53
CA ILE A 296 6.92 -2.38 -14.53
C ILE A 296 7.13 -3.80 -14.02
N ALA A 297 6.07 -4.55 -13.72
CA ALA A 297 6.18 -5.95 -13.29
C ALA A 297 6.88 -6.81 -14.34
N ARG A 298 6.58 -6.57 -15.63
CA ARG A 298 7.28 -7.21 -16.76
C ARG A 298 8.76 -6.85 -16.78
N ASN A 299 9.10 -5.57 -16.59
CA ASN A 299 10.49 -5.12 -16.53
C ASN A 299 11.23 -5.74 -15.34
N LEU A 300 10.59 -5.82 -14.16
CA LEU A 300 11.14 -6.48 -12.97
C LEU A 300 11.40 -7.97 -13.22
N ALA A 301 10.49 -8.68 -13.89
CA ALA A 301 10.66 -10.08 -14.24
C ALA A 301 11.85 -10.26 -15.20
N ASN A 302 12.01 -9.39 -16.21
CA ASN A 302 13.14 -9.38 -17.12
C ASN A 302 14.47 -9.12 -16.41
N GLU A 303 14.52 -8.17 -15.47
CA GLU A 303 15.73 -7.93 -14.66
C GLU A 303 16.01 -9.13 -13.73
N GLY A 304 14.98 -9.80 -13.22
CA GLY A 304 15.09 -11.05 -12.45
C GLY A 304 15.70 -12.21 -13.27
N GLU A 305 15.33 -12.33 -14.54
CA GLU A 305 15.96 -13.30 -15.47
C GLU A 305 17.44 -12.98 -15.67
N LYS A 306 17.79 -11.70 -15.93
CA LYS A 306 19.18 -11.26 -16.06
C LYS A 306 19.98 -11.52 -14.76
N LEU A 307 19.36 -11.31 -13.60
CA LEU A 307 19.98 -11.60 -12.30
C LEU A 307 20.26 -13.10 -12.15
N SER A 308 19.36 -13.96 -12.58
CA SER A 308 19.57 -15.42 -12.59
C SER A 308 20.73 -15.83 -13.51
N ARG A 309 20.87 -15.21 -14.66
CA ARG A 309 22.03 -15.40 -15.57
C ARG A 309 23.33 -14.87 -14.96
N ALA A 310 23.28 -13.73 -14.26
CA ALA A 310 24.43 -13.13 -13.60
C ALA A 310 25.00 -14.01 -12.49
N SER A 311 24.20 -14.90 -11.90
CA SER A 311 24.66 -15.87 -10.89
C SER A 311 25.64 -16.95 -11.44
N LEU A 312 25.74 -17.08 -12.77
CA LEU A 312 26.69 -17.95 -13.45
C LEU A 312 28.04 -17.27 -13.73
N LEU A 313 28.17 -15.97 -13.43
CA LEU A 313 29.40 -15.22 -13.68
C LEU A 313 30.27 -15.18 -12.41
N PRO A 314 31.61 -15.06 -12.57
CA PRO A 314 32.49 -14.95 -11.43
C PRO A 314 32.25 -13.64 -10.65
N GLU A 315 32.52 -13.67 -9.36
CA GLU A 315 32.57 -12.51 -8.49
C GLU A 315 34.00 -12.20 -8.10
N VAL A 316 34.37 -10.94 -8.17
CA VAL A 316 35.69 -10.45 -7.78
C VAL A 316 35.50 -9.35 -6.75
N ALA A 317 36.14 -9.50 -5.58
CA ALA A 317 36.10 -8.51 -4.52
C ALA A 317 37.50 -8.23 -3.98
N ALA A 318 37.79 -6.97 -3.73
CA ALA A 318 38.92 -6.59 -2.88
C ALA A 318 38.53 -6.81 -1.42
N MET A 319 39.41 -7.44 -0.68
CA MET A 319 39.22 -7.73 0.74
C MET A 319 40.43 -7.22 1.54
N GLY A 320 40.17 -6.72 2.71
CA GLY A 320 41.22 -6.34 3.66
C GLY A 320 40.75 -6.60 5.09
N GLY A 321 41.70 -6.74 5.98
CA GLY A 321 41.41 -6.85 7.39
C GLY A 321 42.61 -6.45 8.25
N ALA A 322 42.34 -5.93 9.43
CA ALA A 322 43.36 -5.58 10.42
C ALA A 322 42.86 -5.93 11.83
N ALA A 323 43.69 -6.59 12.62
CA ALA A 323 43.43 -6.82 14.02
C ALA A 323 43.69 -5.51 14.80
N LEU A 324 42.64 -4.98 15.45
CA LEU A 324 42.74 -3.84 16.35
C LEU A 324 43.22 -4.23 17.73
N TYR A 325 42.80 -5.37 18.22
CA TYR A 325 43.18 -5.97 19.48
C TYR A 325 43.29 -7.46 19.35
N SER A 326 44.31 -8.06 19.97
CA SER A 326 44.46 -9.52 20.02
C SER A 326 44.87 -9.97 21.40
N TYR A 327 44.20 -10.98 21.92
CA TYR A 327 44.51 -11.64 23.16
C TYR A 327 45.04 -13.06 22.89
N GLN A 328 46.31 -13.29 23.22
CA GLN A 328 46.98 -14.60 23.04
C GLN A 328 46.91 -15.15 21.59
N LEU A 329 46.78 -14.26 20.60
CA LEU A 329 46.87 -14.66 19.20
C LEU A 329 48.35 -14.92 18.86
N SER A 330 48.60 -15.96 18.10
CA SER A 330 49.95 -16.32 17.63
C SER A 330 50.59 -15.18 16.86
N ASP A 331 51.92 -14.96 17.10
CA ASP A 331 52.71 -13.97 16.34
C ASP A 331 52.90 -14.35 14.85
N MET A 332 52.63 -15.61 14.51
CA MET A 332 52.62 -16.10 13.13
C MET A 332 51.39 -15.63 12.32
N VAL A 333 50.33 -15.18 12.98
CA VAL A 333 49.13 -14.66 12.31
C VAL A 333 49.37 -13.20 11.95
N PRO A 334 49.30 -12.84 10.65
CA PRO A 334 49.45 -11.46 10.22
C PRO A 334 48.43 -10.55 10.90
N ARG A 335 48.84 -9.38 11.37
CA ARG A 335 47.97 -8.37 12.00
C ARG A 335 47.09 -7.63 10.99
N TRP A 336 47.43 -7.65 9.74
CA TRP A 336 46.65 -7.12 8.63
C TRP A 336 46.86 -7.95 7.38
N MET A 337 45.89 -7.93 6.52
CA MET A 337 45.91 -8.59 5.22
C MET A 337 45.12 -7.75 4.20
N VAL A 338 45.57 -7.76 2.97
CA VAL A 338 44.85 -7.19 1.80
C VAL A 338 44.98 -8.18 0.65
N GLY A 339 43.91 -8.35 -0.07
CA GLY A 339 43.89 -9.31 -1.18
C GLY A 339 42.72 -9.12 -2.13
N ILE A 340 42.71 -9.88 -3.19
CA ILE A 340 41.61 -9.98 -4.14
C ILE A 340 41.08 -11.42 -4.05
N GLY A 341 39.80 -11.56 -3.77
CA GLY A 341 39.11 -12.85 -3.79
C GLY A 341 38.30 -13.00 -5.08
N ILE A 342 38.38 -14.17 -5.68
CA ILE A 342 37.57 -14.56 -6.83
C ILE A 342 36.71 -15.74 -6.39
N ASN A 343 35.40 -15.60 -6.53
CA ASN A 343 34.44 -16.68 -6.29
C ASN A 343 33.76 -17.03 -7.61
N PHE A 344 33.95 -18.24 -8.07
CA PHE A 344 33.33 -18.75 -9.27
C PHE A 344 32.79 -20.16 -9.05
N LYS A 345 31.48 -20.28 -9.17
CA LYS A 345 30.76 -21.53 -8.91
C LYS A 345 30.74 -22.37 -10.19
N LEU A 346 31.64 -23.31 -10.32
CA LEU A 346 31.76 -24.18 -11.52
C LEU A 346 30.61 -25.19 -11.62
N PHE A 347 30.16 -25.71 -10.50
CA PHE A 347 29.06 -26.69 -10.44
C PHE A 347 28.28 -26.56 -9.15
N ASP A 348 26.96 -26.53 -9.27
CA ASP A 348 26.02 -26.41 -8.14
C ASP A 348 24.85 -27.40 -8.24
N GLY A 349 25.08 -28.57 -8.87
CA GLY A 349 24.03 -29.55 -9.09
C GLY A 349 22.96 -29.10 -10.07
N LEU A 350 23.30 -28.24 -11.05
CA LEU A 350 22.40 -27.62 -12.05
C LEU A 350 21.37 -26.65 -11.46
N ALA A 351 21.50 -26.28 -10.19
CA ALA A 351 20.53 -25.38 -9.52
C ALA A 351 20.44 -24.02 -10.21
N SER A 352 21.57 -23.42 -10.61
CA SER A 352 21.58 -22.14 -11.31
C SER A 352 20.90 -22.21 -12.68
N ILE A 353 21.09 -23.30 -13.43
CA ILE A 353 20.42 -23.52 -14.72
C ILE A 353 18.91 -23.65 -14.53
N ARG A 354 18.46 -24.40 -13.51
CA ARG A 354 17.03 -24.55 -13.18
C ARG A 354 16.40 -23.21 -12.73
N ARG A 355 17.15 -22.40 -11.95
CA ARG A 355 16.68 -21.06 -11.57
C ARG A 355 16.52 -20.14 -12.78
N MET A 356 17.45 -20.21 -13.74
CA MET A 356 17.35 -19.43 -14.98
C MET A 356 16.12 -19.87 -15.81
N GLN A 357 15.86 -21.17 -15.95
CA GLN A 357 14.65 -21.68 -16.60
C GLN A 357 13.38 -21.20 -15.88
N ALA A 358 13.35 -21.28 -14.55
CA ALA A 358 12.23 -20.81 -13.76
C ALA A 358 12.03 -19.28 -13.91
N ALA A 359 13.11 -18.50 -13.99
CA ALA A 359 13.03 -17.07 -14.22
C ALA A 359 12.44 -16.74 -15.60
N LYS A 360 12.84 -17.49 -16.64
CA LYS A 360 12.25 -17.37 -17.98
C LYS A 360 10.74 -17.65 -17.98
N SER A 361 10.32 -18.74 -17.35
CA SER A 361 8.89 -19.06 -17.22
C SER A 361 8.11 -18.01 -16.43
N ARG A 362 8.75 -17.33 -15.44
CA ARG A 362 8.14 -16.19 -14.73
C ARG A 362 7.94 -15.00 -15.66
N VAL A 363 8.89 -14.70 -16.55
CA VAL A 363 8.73 -13.63 -17.56
C VAL A 363 7.52 -13.94 -18.46
N GLU A 364 7.44 -15.16 -18.99
CA GLU A 364 6.31 -15.60 -19.81
C GLU A 364 4.98 -15.49 -19.03
N GLY A 365 4.97 -15.89 -17.76
CA GLY A 365 3.79 -15.78 -16.89
C GLY A 365 3.35 -14.33 -16.63
N VAL A 366 4.31 -13.41 -16.41
CA VAL A 366 4.02 -11.99 -16.22
C VAL A 366 3.54 -11.35 -17.54
N ASP A 367 4.07 -11.75 -18.68
CA ASP A 367 3.60 -11.30 -19.99
C ASP A 367 2.12 -11.65 -20.23
N GLU A 368 1.71 -12.88 -19.87
CA GLU A 368 0.30 -13.28 -19.98
C GLU A 368 -0.57 -12.55 -18.94
N ALA A 369 -0.08 -12.34 -17.72
CA ALA A 369 -0.80 -11.56 -16.69
C ALA A 369 -1.00 -10.09 -17.14
N ALA A 370 -0.02 -9.47 -17.78
CA ALA A 370 -0.15 -8.12 -18.32
C ALA A 370 -1.20 -8.04 -19.44
N LYS A 371 -1.28 -9.06 -20.31
CA LYS A 371 -2.34 -9.14 -21.34
C LYS A 371 -3.72 -9.29 -20.71
N SER A 372 -3.85 -10.12 -19.66
CA SER A 372 -5.10 -10.28 -18.92
C SER A 372 -5.52 -8.96 -18.29
N ALA A 373 -4.62 -8.29 -17.55
CA ALA A 373 -4.89 -6.99 -16.92
C ALA A 373 -5.37 -5.95 -17.95
N ARG A 374 -4.78 -5.92 -19.14
CA ARG A 374 -5.23 -5.04 -20.23
C ARG A 374 -6.64 -5.37 -20.68
N SER A 375 -6.98 -6.65 -20.83
CA SER A 375 -8.32 -7.08 -21.23
C SER A 375 -9.35 -6.72 -20.15
N ASP A 376 -8.99 -6.89 -18.87
CA ASP A 376 -9.85 -6.57 -17.74
C ASP A 376 -10.13 -5.07 -17.63
N ILE A 377 -9.11 -4.22 -17.82
CA ILE A 377 -9.28 -2.76 -17.86
C ILE A 377 -10.15 -2.33 -19.04
N PHE A 378 -9.97 -2.92 -20.22
CA PHE A 378 -10.82 -2.60 -21.36
C PHE A 378 -12.28 -3.00 -21.12
N LEU A 379 -12.52 -4.16 -20.51
CA LEU A 379 -13.86 -4.58 -20.12
C LEU A 379 -14.46 -3.63 -19.06
N LEU A 380 -13.66 -3.16 -18.11
CA LEU A 380 -14.09 -2.18 -17.12
C LEU A 380 -14.47 -0.84 -17.78
N ILE A 381 -13.66 -0.35 -18.74
CA ILE A 381 -13.98 0.85 -19.52
C ILE A 381 -15.28 0.65 -20.29
N ASP A 382 -15.46 -0.49 -20.96
CA ASP A 382 -16.70 -0.80 -21.68
C ASP A 382 -17.90 -0.76 -20.74
N LYS A 383 -17.78 -1.41 -19.59
CA LYS A 383 -18.85 -1.46 -18.57
C LYS A 383 -19.21 -0.05 -18.08
N GLU A 384 -18.25 0.74 -17.64
CA GLU A 384 -18.53 2.06 -17.05
C GLU A 384 -19.01 3.06 -18.13
N TYR A 385 -18.48 2.96 -19.34
CA TYR A 385 -18.95 3.78 -20.47
C TYR A 385 -20.42 3.52 -20.80
N TYR A 386 -20.82 2.25 -20.96
CA TYR A 386 -22.22 1.89 -21.23
C TYR A 386 -23.11 2.13 -20.02
N THR A 387 -22.61 2.01 -18.80
CA THR A 387 -23.34 2.41 -17.59
C THR A 387 -23.63 3.91 -17.61
N LEU A 388 -22.63 4.74 -17.95
CA LEU A 388 -22.80 6.20 -18.09
C LEU A 388 -23.83 6.55 -19.18
N VAL A 389 -23.71 5.96 -20.37
CA VAL A 389 -24.67 6.20 -21.47
C VAL A 389 -26.08 5.80 -21.05
N ASN A 390 -26.24 4.64 -20.44
CA ASN A 390 -27.56 4.15 -20.01
C ASN A 390 -28.14 5.02 -18.87
N SER A 391 -27.32 5.47 -17.92
CA SER A 391 -27.80 6.35 -16.85
C SER A 391 -28.27 7.72 -17.38
N LEU A 392 -27.58 8.27 -18.36
CA LEU A 392 -28.03 9.50 -19.03
C LEU A 392 -29.37 9.31 -19.76
N LEU A 393 -29.56 8.19 -20.45
CA LEU A 393 -30.87 7.84 -21.07
C LEU A 393 -31.96 7.64 -19.99
N SER A 394 -31.62 7.02 -18.87
CA SER A 394 -32.56 6.84 -17.74
C SER A 394 -32.97 8.17 -17.13
N VAL A 395 -32.06 9.15 -17.01
CA VAL A 395 -32.39 10.51 -16.56
C VAL A 395 -33.45 11.16 -17.48
N ASP A 396 -33.28 11.08 -18.80
CA ASP A 396 -34.24 11.66 -19.74
C ASP A 396 -35.60 10.95 -19.67
N SER A 397 -35.60 9.62 -19.55
CA SER A 397 -36.83 8.84 -19.35
C SER A 397 -37.54 9.18 -18.04
N SER A 398 -36.81 9.27 -16.93
CA SER A 398 -37.36 9.58 -15.60
C SER A 398 -37.91 11.00 -15.54
N ARG A 399 -37.32 11.96 -16.29
CA ARG A 399 -37.88 13.33 -16.42
C ARG A 399 -39.29 13.30 -17.05
N GLN A 400 -39.49 12.48 -18.07
CA GLN A 400 -40.80 12.30 -18.70
C GLN A 400 -41.78 11.59 -17.76
N ALA A 401 -41.30 10.60 -17.02
CA ALA A 401 -42.11 9.87 -16.02
C ALA A 401 -42.59 10.80 -14.89
N ILE A 402 -41.77 11.71 -14.40
CA ILE A 402 -42.16 12.74 -13.41
C ILE A 402 -43.30 13.60 -13.95
N ALA A 403 -43.19 14.13 -15.17
CA ALA A 403 -44.21 14.98 -15.76
C ALA A 403 -45.58 14.26 -15.89
N PHE A 404 -45.55 12.98 -16.25
CA PHE A 404 -46.75 12.11 -16.25
C PHE A 404 -47.29 11.92 -14.83
N ALA A 405 -46.43 11.51 -13.90
CA ALA A 405 -46.84 11.20 -12.52
C ALA A 405 -47.41 12.42 -11.79
N GLU A 406 -46.87 13.64 -12.04
CA GLU A 406 -47.44 14.89 -11.53
C GLU A 406 -48.84 15.15 -12.06
N SER A 407 -49.04 15.02 -13.36
CA SER A 407 -50.37 15.18 -13.95
C SER A 407 -51.36 14.15 -13.43
N TYR A 408 -50.94 12.88 -13.28
CA TYR A 408 -51.74 11.81 -12.74
C TYR A 408 -52.10 12.03 -11.26
N TYR A 409 -51.14 12.43 -10.43
CA TYR A 409 -51.38 12.74 -9.03
C TYR A 409 -52.34 13.94 -8.87
N ASN A 410 -52.16 15.02 -9.64
CA ASN A 410 -53.04 16.18 -9.58
C ASN A 410 -54.51 15.80 -9.99
N SER A 411 -54.68 15.03 -11.07
CA SER A 411 -56.00 14.53 -11.49
C SER A 411 -56.65 13.61 -10.47
N ALA A 412 -55.86 12.70 -9.87
CA ALA A 412 -56.35 11.81 -8.83
C ALA A 412 -56.75 12.56 -7.56
N LYS A 413 -56.00 13.60 -7.19
CA LYS A 413 -56.28 14.47 -6.05
C LYS A 413 -57.56 15.27 -6.25
N GLU A 414 -57.76 15.88 -7.42
CA GLU A 414 -59.01 16.61 -7.77
C GLU A 414 -60.20 15.66 -7.75
N GLY A 415 -60.08 14.51 -8.42
CA GLY A 415 -61.13 13.52 -8.47
C GLY A 415 -61.50 12.91 -7.09
N PHE A 416 -60.54 12.81 -6.17
CA PHE A 416 -60.79 12.35 -4.80
C PHE A 416 -61.64 13.39 -4.03
N VAL A 417 -61.33 14.68 -4.14
CA VAL A 417 -62.13 15.75 -3.51
C VAL A 417 -63.55 15.78 -4.07
N GLU A 418 -63.74 15.47 -5.37
CA GLU A 418 -65.04 15.38 -6.04
C GLU A 418 -65.78 14.05 -5.77
N GLY A 419 -65.14 13.10 -5.06
CA GLY A 419 -65.70 11.77 -4.77
C GLY A 419 -65.72 10.80 -5.98
N ILE A 420 -64.99 11.12 -7.04
CA ILE A 420 -64.92 10.33 -8.29
C ILE A 420 -63.78 9.30 -8.22
N THR A 421 -62.64 9.69 -7.63
CA THR A 421 -61.45 8.84 -7.50
C THR A 421 -61.39 8.18 -6.12
N SER A 422 -60.99 6.90 -6.05
CA SER A 422 -60.82 6.22 -4.77
C SER A 422 -59.61 6.71 -3.98
N SER A 423 -59.63 6.54 -2.65
CA SER A 423 -58.47 6.81 -1.80
C SER A 423 -57.23 5.93 -2.15
N SER A 424 -57.48 4.73 -2.69
CA SER A 424 -56.41 3.83 -3.16
C SER A 424 -55.73 4.43 -4.38
N ASP A 425 -56.51 4.87 -5.38
CA ASP A 425 -55.94 5.44 -6.63
C ASP A 425 -55.18 6.75 -6.35
N LEU A 426 -55.66 7.58 -5.42
CA LEU A 426 -54.97 8.77 -4.97
C LEU A 426 -53.60 8.42 -4.31
N MET A 427 -53.59 7.40 -3.44
CA MET A 427 -52.34 7.00 -2.78
C MET A 427 -51.38 6.32 -3.76
N ASP A 428 -51.89 5.57 -4.71
CA ASP A 428 -51.04 4.96 -5.77
C ASP A 428 -50.42 6.04 -6.68
N ALA A 429 -51.19 7.07 -7.05
CA ALA A 429 -50.66 8.22 -7.80
C ALA A 429 -49.60 9.04 -7.00
N CYS A 430 -49.82 9.20 -5.68
CA CYS A 430 -48.83 9.82 -4.79
C CYS A 430 -47.51 9.01 -4.71
N ALA A 431 -47.63 7.68 -4.57
CA ALA A 431 -46.50 6.78 -4.54
C ALA A 431 -45.72 6.76 -5.86
N GLU A 432 -46.42 6.77 -7.01
CA GLU A 432 -45.83 6.80 -8.34
C GLU A 432 -45.01 8.08 -8.57
N LEU A 433 -45.54 9.25 -8.15
CA LEU A 433 -44.82 10.50 -8.24
C LEU A 433 -43.52 10.49 -7.40
N ALA A 434 -43.65 9.99 -6.16
CA ALA A 434 -42.47 9.85 -5.29
C ALA A 434 -41.43 8.89 -5.86
N ALA A 435 -41.88 7.75 -6.40
CA ALA A 435 -41.01 6.76 -7.02
C ALA A 435 -40.28 7.33 -8.24
N SER A 436 -40.99 8.03 -9.15
CA SER A 436 -40.41 8.67 -10.33
C SER A 436 -39.37 9.70 -9.98
N ARG A 437 -39.59 10.53 -8.93
CA ARG A 437 -38.61 11.50 -8.44
C ARG A 437 -37.36 10.86 -7.87
N VAL A 438 -37.51 9.77 -7.07
CA VAL A 438 -36.38 9.02 -6.52
C VAL A 438 -35.60 8.31 -7.63
N GLU A 439 -36.27 7.78 -8.66
CA GLU A 439 -35.61 7.15 -9.80
C GLU A 439 -34.77 8.15 -10.61
N TYR A 440 -35.29 9.37 -10.83
CA TYR A 440 -34.57 10.46 -11.45
C TYR A 440 -33.27 10.82 -10.70
N LEU A 441 -33.36 10.99 -9.37
CA LEU A 441 -32.21 11.26 -8.52
C LEU A 441 -31.15 10.15 -8.58
N ASN A 442 -31.62 8.89 -8.54
CA ASN A 442 -30.74 7.74 -8.63
C ASN A 442 -30.06 7.63 -10.00
N ALA A 443 -30.79 7.88 -11.09
CA ALA A 443 -30.23 7.88 -12.45
C ALA A 443 -29.14 8.96 -12.61
N ALA A 444 -29.39 10.14 -12.08
CA ALA A 444 -28.42 11.23 -12.08
C ALA A 444 -27.16 10.89 -11.25
N TYR A 445 -27.36 10.31 -10.08
CA TYR A 445 -26.26 9.85 -9.23
C TYR A 445 -25.42 8.77 -9.90
N GLU A 446 -26.08 7.77 -10.51
CA GLU A 446 -25.40 6.71 -11.26
C GLU A 446 -24.58 7.29 -12.44
N SER A 447 -25.05 8.36 -13.09
CA SER A 447 -24.29 9.01 -14.15
C SER A 447 -23.00 9.68 -13.64
N CYS A 448 -23.06 10.38 -12.50
CA CYS A 448 -21.88 10.96 -11.85
C CYS A 448 -20.86 9.88 -11.43
N LYS A 449 -21.38 8.81 -10.84
CA LYS A 449 -20.57 7.67 -10.37
C LYS A 449 -19.91 6.93 -11.53
N ALA A 450 -20.66 6.62 -12.58
CA ALA A 450 -20.15 5.96 -13.78
C ALA A 450 -19.09 6.83 -14.50
N LEU A 451 -19.28 8.15 -14.54
CA LEU A 451 -18.27 9.07 -15.06
C LEU A 451 -16.98 9.01 -14.24
N ALA A 452 -17.06 9.10 -12.91
CA ALA A 452 -15.87 9.04 -12.05
C ALA A 452 -15.11 7.70 -12.22
N ARG A 453 -15.83 6.58 -12.27
CA ARG A 453 -15.25 5.24 -12.49
C ARG A 453 -14.64 5.07 -13.88
N LEU A 454 -15.27 5.64 -14.93
CA LEU A 454 -14.72 5.66 -16.27
C LEU A 454 -13.41 6.45 -16.32
N LEU A 455 -13.34 7.60 -15.65
CA LEU A 455 -12.14 8.42 -15.55
C LEU A 455 -11.04 7.71 -14.74
N GLU A 456 -11.39 7.01 -13.66
CA GLU A 456 -10.45 6.18 -12.90
C GLU A 456 -9.88 5.05 -13.77
N ALA A 457 -10.74 4.29 -14.46
CA ALA A 457 -10.34 3.21 -15.34
C ALA A 457 -9.45 3.68 -16.51
N THR A 458 -9.55 4.94 -16.89
CA THR A 458 -8.71 5.53 -17.96
C THR A 458 -7.46 6.24 -17.46
N GLY A 459 -7.34 6.49 -16.15
CA GLY A 459 -6.27 7.28 -15.55
C GLY A 459 -6.47 8.81 -15.70
N LEU A 460 -7.72 9.24 -15.91
CA LEU A 460 -8.11 10.64 -16.07
C LEU A 460 -8.85 11.21 -14.85
N SER A 461 -8.75 10.57 -13.67
CA SER A 461 -9.51 10.97 -12.47
C SER A 461 -9.40 12.46 -12.15
N ASP A 462 -8.21 13.05 -12.30
CA ASP A 462 -7.97 14.47 -12.01
C ASP A 462 -8.79 15.42 -12.93
N THR A 463 -9.34 14.93 -14.05
CA THR A 463 -10.18 15.74 -14.95
C THR A 463 -11.65 15.76 -14.56
N PHE A 464 -12.06 15.02 -13.52
CA PHE A 464 -13.46 14.96 -13.08
C PHE A 464 -14.06 16.35 -12.79
N VAL A 465 -13.29 17.24 -12.17
CA VAL A 465 -13.72 18.63 -11.89
C VAL A 465 -14.03 19.39 -13.18
N GLU A 466 -13.25 19.19 -14.25
CA GLU A 466 -13.50 19.83 -15.55
C GLU A 466 -14.80 19.31 -16.18
N TYR A 467 -15.12 18.03 -16.04
CA TYR A 467 -16.39 17.45 -16.50
C TYR A 467 -17.57 17.96 -15.68
N ARG A 468 -17.41 18.12 -14.37
CA ARG A 468 -18.39 18.73 -13.48
C ARG A 468 -18.70 20.17 -13.91
N ASP A 469 -17.68 20.98 -14.14
CA ASP A 469 -17.82 22.40 -14.46
C ASP A 469 -18.45 22.66 -15.84
N ARG A 470 -18.38 21.67 -16.74
CA ARG A 470 -19.08 21.69 -18.04
C ARG A 470 -20.47 21.06 -17.98
N GLY A 471 -20.77 20.34 -16.92
CA GLY A 471 -22.04 19.62 -16.76
C GLY A 471 -23.23 20.55 -16.53
N GLU A 472 -24.42 20.07 -16.92
CA GLU A 472 -25.68 20.74 -16.63
C GLU A 472 -26.09 20.44 -15.17
N VAL A 473 -26.28 21.49 -14.37
CA VAL A 473 -26.74 21.35 -12.99
C VAL A 473 -28.21 20.95 -12.97
N ILE A 474 -28.55 19.92 -12.20
CA ILE A 474 -29.91 19.42 -12.06
C ILE A 474 -30.61 20.16 -10.91
N TYR A 475 -31.84 20.57 -11.17
CA TYR A 475 -32.80 21.05 -10.17
C TYR A 475 -33.90 20.00 -10.04
N VAL A 476 -34.12 19.50 -8.84
CA VAL A 476 -35.32 18.70 -8.50
C VAL A 476 -36.29 19.70 -7.87
N GLU A 477 -37.25 20.18 -8.64
CA GLU A 477 -38.34 21.02 -8.15
C GLU A 477 -39.48 20.17 -7.55
#